data_c0f5d4a26c8eb78c06134ce879cb1217
#
_entry.id   c0f5d4a26c8eb78c06134ce879cb1217
#
_cell.length_a   1.000
_cell.length_b   1.000
_cell.length_c   1.000
_cell.angle_alpha   90.00
_cell.angle_beta   90.00
_cell.angle_gamma   90.00
#
_symmetry.space_group_name_H-M   'P 1'
#
loop_
_entity.id
_entity.type
_entity.pdbx_description
1 polymer ?
#
loop_
_entity_poly.entity_id
_entity_poly.type
_entity_poly.pdbx_seq_one_letter_code
_entity_poly.pdbx_strand_id
1 'polypeptide(L)'
;MEPTRKIEKVGMRNLRMEDYDQLAKSFRRIYADSDVFWTKEQIKKLITIFPEGQVVIIVDDKIVGCALSIIVNYNMVKGDHTYAQVTGNETFNTHDPKGNILYGIEVFIHPDYRGLRLARRMYEYRKELCEKLNLKAIMFGGRIPNYHKYADKMRPKEYIEHVRNREIYDPVLTFQLSNDFHVRRVIRNYLPSDEESEHCATLLQWDNIYYQPPTDSYVDRKPTVRIGLVQWQMRPYASVDDLFEQVEFFVDSVSDYKSDFILFPEYFNAPLMARFNDLGEAQSIRKMAQYTEEIRDRFRELAISYNINIITGSMPYLKDDSLYNVGFLCRRDGSVDMYEKIHVTPDEQKCWGLSGGSHIQTFDTDCGKIGIVICYDVEFPELSRLMAEDGMQILFVPFMTDTQNAYSRVRVCAQAPAIENECYVAIAGSVGNLPRVHNMDIQYAQSAVFTPCDFAFPNDGKRSEATPNTEMILVSDVDLNLLNELHTYGAVRNLRDRRKDLYELKQKK
;
A
#
# COMPACT_ATOMS: atom_id res chain seq x y z
N MET A 1 -11.79 36.55 25.58
CA MET A 1 -11.58 35.13 25.87
C MET A 1 -12.80 34.63 26.61
N GLU A 2 -13.65 33.86 25.92
CA GLU A 2 -14.72 33.17 26.62
C GLU A 2 -14.10 32.14 27.58
N PRO A 3 -14.70 31.92 28.77
CA PRO A 3 -14.14 30.98 29.73
C PRO A 3 -14.12 29.59 29.13
N THR A 4 -12.95 28.97 29.11
CA THR A 4 -12.74 27.58 28.70
C THR A 4 -13.70 26.70 29.49
N ARG A 5 -14.71 26.16 28.84
CA ARG A 5 -15.70 25.27 29.44
C ARG A 5 -14.96 24.08 30.04
N LYS A 6 -15.03 23.89 31.34
CA LYS A 6 -14.44 22.73 32.00
C LYS A 6 -15.26 21.50 31.65
N ILE A 7 -14.72 20.61 30.82
CA ILE A 7 -15.33 19.34 30.46
C ILE A 7 -14.92 18.32 31.52
N GLU A 8 -15.89 17.64 32.11
CA GLU A 8 -15.65 16.64 33.17
C GLU A 8 -15.61 15.23 32.62
N LYS A 9 -16.45 14.93 31.64
CA LYS A 9 -16.56 13.56 31.10
C LYS A 9 -16.84 13.54 29.61
N VAL A 10 -16.10 12.68 28.88
CA VAL A 10 -16.36 12.36 27.48
C VAL A 10 -16.53 10.86 27.34
N GLY A 11 -17.66 10.44 26.75
CA GLY A 11 -17.99 9.04 26.50
C GLY A 11 -18.44 8.81 25.06
N MET A 12 -18.39 7.55 24.64
CA MET A 12 -18.91 7.10 23.36
C MET A 12 -19.66 5.78 23.55
N ARG A 13 -20.81 5.63 22.92
CA ARG A 13 -21.64 4.43 22.96
C ARG A 13 -22.54 4.33 21.76
N ASN A 14 -23.17 3.18 21.60
CA ASN A 14 -24.18 2.99 20.58
C ASN A 14 -25.39 3.90 20.80
N LEU A 15 -25.95 4.39 19.68
CA LEU A 15 -27.16 5.21 19.63
C LEU A 15 -28.37 4.41 20.11
N ARG A 16 -29.26 5.04 20.88
CA ARG A 16 -30.52 4.48 21.37
C ARG A 16 -31.70 5.34 20.95
N MET A 17 -32.90 4.78 20.89
CA MET A 17 -34.09 5.55 20.51
C MET A 17 -34.39 6.72 21.46
N GLU A 18 -34.02 6.61 22.71
CA GLU A 18 -34.17 7.66 23.74
C GLU A 18 -33.30 8.90 23.40
N ASP A 19 -32.29 8.72 22.61
CA ASP A 19 -31.34 9.78 22.22
C ASP A 19 -31.87 10.69 21.11
N TYR A 20 -32.93 10.25 20.42
CA TYR A 20 -33.41 10.88 19.20
C TYR A 20 -33.63 12.38 19.31
N ASP A 21 -34.33 12.84 20.37
CA ASP A 21 -34.69 14.25 20.53
C ASP A 21 -33.44 15.13 20.77
N GLN A 22 -32.44 14.63 21.51
CA GLN A 22 -31.16 15.31 21.70
C GLN A 22 -30.35 15.35 20.40
N LEU A 23 -30.33 14.24 19.67
CA LEU A 23 -29.62 14.11 18.41
C LEU A 23 -30.20 15.07 17.36
N ALA A 24 -31.53 15.11 17.21
CA ALA A 24 -32.24 16.01 16.32
C ALA A 24 -31.95 17.48 16.66
N LYS A 25 -31.90 17.83 17.96
CA LYS A 25 -31.57 19.18 18.40
C LYS A 25 -30.14 19.56 18.04
N SER A 26 -29.17 18.66 18.20
CA SER A 26 -27.78 18.88 17.85
C SER A 26 -27.60 19.04 16.32
N PHE A 27 -28.31 18.23 15.52
CA PHE A 27 -28.28 18.31 14.05
C PHE A 27 -28.78 19.66 13.52
N ARG A 28 -29.92 20.16 14.02
CA ARG A 28 -30.48 21.46 13.60
C ARG A 28 -29.56 22.66 13.88
N ARG A 29 -28.65 22.54 14.86
CA ARG A 29 -27.62 23.58 15.12
C ARG A 29 -26.51 23.58 14.07
N ILE A 30 -26.33 22.50 13.34
CA ILE A 30 -25.26 22.34 12.34
C ILE A 30 -25.79 22.68 10.95
N TYR A 31 -26.99 22.24 10.66
CA TYR A 31 -27.66 22.38 9.38
C TYR A 31 -28.89 23.27 9.55
N ALA A 32 -28.68 24.55 9.91
CA ALA A 32 -29.75 25.48 10.27
C ALA A 32 -30.76 25.73 9.12
N ASP A 33 -30.31 25.60 7.89
CA ASP A 33 -31.10 25.79 6.68
C ASP A 33 -31.71 24.48 6.13
N SER A 34 -31.52 23.36 6.82
CA SER A 34 -32.02 22.07 6.39
C SER A 34 -33.22 21.65 7.26
N ASP A 35 -34.39 21.60 6.66
CA ASP A 35 -35.58 21.01 7.28
C ASP A 35 -35.54 19.49 7.41
N VAL A 36 -34.50 18.85 6.84
CA VAL A 36 -34.41 17.40 6.71
C VAL A 36 -33.41 16.83 7.72
N PHE A 37 -33.94 16.43 8.86
CA PHE A 37 -33.26 15.50 9.76
C PHE A 37 -33.86 14.09 9.60
N TRP A 38 -33.06 13.07 9.86
CA TRP A 38 -33.49 11.68 9.94
C TRP A 38 -34.77 11.52 10.76
N THR A 39 -35.81 10.89 10.23
CA THR A 39 -37.05 10.63 10.96
C THR A 39 -36.81 9.59 12.08
N LYS A 40 -37.74 9.54 13.03
CA LYS A 40 -37.68 8.52 14.09
C LYS A 40 -37.67 7.09 13.52
N GLU A 41 -38.42 6.86 12.46
CA GLU A 41 -38.51 5.59 11.74
C GLU A 41 -37.18 5.21 11.10
N GLN A 42 -36.49 6.16 10.47
CA GLN A 42 -35.18 5.95 9.85
C GLN A 42 -34.12 5.62 10.91
N ILE A 43 -34.04 6.38 12.00
CA ILE A 43 -33.14 6.10 13.12
C ILE A 43 -33.46 4.75 13.77
N LYS A 44 -34.73 4.46 13.99
CA LYS A 44 -35.17 3.13 14.53
C LYS A 44 -34.73 2.00 13.60
N LYS A 45 -34.85 2.19 12.28
CA LYS A 45 -34.44 1.19 11.30
C LYS A 45 -32.92 0.94 11.40
N LEU A 46 -32.08 1.99 11.38
CA LEU A 46 -30.63 1.88 11.50
C LEU A 46 -30.20 1.15 12.79
N ILE A 47 -30.77 1.54 13.94
CA ILE A 47 -30.50 0.88 15.23
C ILE A 47 -30.90 -0.61 15.20
N THR A 48 -31.98 -0.94 14.49
CA THR A 48 -32.49 -2.33 14.43
C THR A 48 -31.62 -3.20 13.51
N ILE A 49 -31.20 -2.70 12.35
CA ILE A 49 -30.47 -3.51 11.37
C ILE A 49 -28.98 -3.60 11.65
N PHE A 50 -28.38 -2.56 12.26
CA PHE A 50 -26.95 -2.51 12.54
C PHE A 50 -26.64 -1.58 13.73
N PRO A 51 -26.94 -2.01 14.97
CA PRO A 51 -26.79 -1.18 16.17
C PRO A 51 -25.34 -0.74 16.42
N GLU A 52 -24.34 -1.59 16.14
CA GLU A 52 -22.94 -1.30 16.36
C GLU A 52 -22.42 -0.19 15.42
N GLY A 53 -23.01 -0.05 14.25
CA GLY A 53 -22.67 0.98 13.27
C GLY A 53 -23.21 2.37 13.60
N GLN A 54 -24.08 2.50 14.61
CA GLN A 54 -24.71 3.74 15.02
C GLN A 54 -24.16 4.20 16.36
N VAL A 55 -23.37 5.27 16.36
CA VAL A 55 -22.58 5.71 17.51
C VAL A 55 -22.86 7.17 17.83
N VAL A 56 -22.98 7.47 19.12
CA VAL A 56 -23.03 8.86 19.64
C VAL A 56 -21.84 9.15 20.55
N ILE A 57 -21.40 10.40 20.51
CA ILE A 57 -20.42 10.92 21.44
C ILE A 57 -21.11 11.86 22.43
N ILE A 58 -20.76 11.71 23.70
CA ILE A 58 -21.41 12.36 24.82
C ILE A 58 -20.36 13.16 25.57
N VAL A 59 -20.69 14.41 25.88
CA VAL A 59 -19.90 15.27 26.75
C VAL A 59 -20.81 15.78 27.86
N ASP A 60 -20.45 15.51 29.13
CA ASP A 60 -21.19 15.91 30.31
C ASP A 60 -22.70 15.57 30.16
N ASP A 61 -23.02 14.31 29.82
CA ASP A 61 -24.34 13.74 29.61
C ASP A 61 -25.14 14.34 28.43
N LYS A 62 -24.51 15.15 27.56
CA LYS A 62 -25.12 15.68 26.34
C LYS A 62 -24.59 15.00 25.10
N ILE A 63 -25.48 14.61 24.21
CA ILE A 63 -25.11 14.10 22.87
C ILE A 63 -24.63 15.28 22.04
N VAL A 64 -23.36 15.25 21.66
CA VAL A 64 -22.70 16.33 20.92
C VAL A 64 -22.26 15.93 19.51
N GLY A 65 -22.50 14.70 19.13
CA GLY A 65 -22.23 14.22 17.78
C GLY A 65 -22.65 12.78 17.58
N CYS A 66 -22.71 12.38 16.30
CA CYS A 66 -22.95 10.98 15.96
C CYS A 66 -22.17 10.58 14.71
N ALA A 67 -22.05 9.26 14.54
CA ALA A 67 -21.58 8.60 13.34
C ALA A 67 -22.54 7.48 12.98
N LEU A 68 -23.09 7.49 11.78
CA LEU A 68 -24.03 6.49 11.28
C LEU A 68 -23.39 5.74 10.13
N SER A 69 -23.59 4.43 10.08
CA SER A 69 -22.98 3.56 9.08
C SER A 69 -23.92 2.40 8.71
N ILE A 70 -23.70 1.85 7.51
CA ILE A 70 -24.30 0.59 7.05
C ILE A 70 -23.20 -0.30 6.50
N ILE A 71 -23.48 -1.59 6.38
CA ILE A 71 -22.59 -2.51 5.66
C ILE A 71 -23.17 -2.70 4.25
N VAL A 72 -22.31 -2.62 3.23
CA VAL A 72 -22.68 -2.82 1.82
C VAL A 72 -21.64 -3.68 1.10
N ASN A 73 -22.00 -4.18 -0.08
CA ASN A 73 -21.05 -4.89 -0.93
C ASN A 73 -20.14 -3.88 -1.69
N TYR A 74 -18.83 -4.18 -1.79
CA TYR A 74 -17.87 -3.35 -2.53
C TYR A 74 -18.31 -3.02 -3.96
N ASN A 75 -18.89 -4.00 -4.66
CA ASN A 75 -19.36 -3.81 -6.04
C ASN A 75 -20.41 -2.71 -6.20
N MET A 76 -21.16 -2.39 -5.14
CA MET A 76 -22.15 -1.34 -5.13
C MET A 76 -21.53 0.07 -5.07
N VAL A 77 -20.37 0.21 -4.44
CA VAL A 77 -19.77 1.51 -4.10
C VAL A 77 -18.42 1.78 -4.75
N LYS A 78 -17.83 0.81 -5.45
CA LYS A 78 -16.55 0.97 -6.16
C LYS A 78 -16.61 1.95 -7.33
N GLY A 79 -17.79 2.13 -7.93
CA GLY A 79 -18.05 3.03 -9.07
C GLY A 79 -18.77 4.31 -8.65
N ASP A 80 -19.23 5.06 -9.67
CA ASP A 80 -20.08 6.21 -9.42
C ASP A 80 -21.44 5.76 -8.87
N HIS A 81 -21.85 6.40 -7.81
CA HIS A 81 -23.14 6.15 -7.15
C HIS A 81 -23.60 7.43 -6.45
N THR A 82 -24.89 7.53 -6.18
CA THR A 82 -25.46 8.64 -5.41
C THR A 82 -25.68 8.24 -3.96
N TYR A 83 -25.81 9.23 -3.09
CA TYR A 83 -26.20 9.02 -1.69
C TYR A 83 -27.53 8.26 -1.58
N ALA A 84 -28.51 8.65 -2.42
CA ALA A 84 -29.80 7.97 -2.46
C ALA A 84 -29.68 6.49 -2.86
N GLN A 85 -28.82 6.17 -3.83
CA GLN A 85 -28.61 4.78 -4.23
C GLN A 85 -27.98 3.94 -3.12
N VAL A 86 -26.95 4.45 -2.45
CA VAL A 86 -26.27 3.69 -1.41
C VAL A 86 -27.11 3.53 -0.15
N THR A 87 -27.97 4.51 0.17
CA THR A 87 -28.90 4.43 1.32
C THR A 87 -30.24 3.79 0.99
N GLY A 88 -30.48 3.42 -0.27
CA GLY A 88 -31.79 2.91 -0.74
C GLY A 88 -32.90 3.96 -0.58
N ASN A 89 -32.64 5.20 -0.99
CA ASN A 89 -33.50 6.36 -0.75
C ASN A 89 -33.85 6.49 0.75
N GLU A 90 -32.83 6.37 1.60
CA GLU A 90 -32.91 6.51 3.06
C GLU A 90 -33.81 5.46 3.76
N THR A 91 -34.14 4.39 3.06
CA THR A 91 -34.82 3.23 3.66
C THR A 91 -33.84 2.22 4.30
N PHE A 92 -32.54 2.36 3.98
CA PHE A 92 -31.44 1.49 4.41
C PHE A 92 -31.63 0.00 4.09
N ASN A 93 -32.47 -0.30 3.10
CA ASN A 93 -32.67 -1.66 2.58
C ASN A 93 -31.45 -2.19 1.79
N THR A 94 -30.49 -1.34 1.53
CA THR A 94 -29.20 -1.66 0.93
C THR A 94 -28.20 -2.22 1.95
N HIS A 95 -28.52 -2.15 3.25
CA HIS A 95 -27.69 -2.79 4.28
C HIS A 95 -27.66 -4.31 4.06
N ASP A 96 -26.44 -4.82 3.90
CA ASP A 96 -26.18 -6.25 3.71
C ASP A 96 -25.21 -6.73 4.80
N PRO A 97 -25.68 -7.51 5.80
CA PRO A 97 -24.81 -8.06 6.85
C PRO A 97 -23.67 -8.96 6.32
N LYS A 98 -23.79 -9.44 5.07
CA LYS A 98 -22.74 -10.23 4.38
C LYS A 98 -21.86 -9.37 3.48
N GLY A 99 -22.11 -8.07 3.41
CA GLY A 99 -21.29 -7.12 2.69
C GLY A 99 -19.89 -7.02 3.29
N ASN A 100 -18.99 -6.42 2.57
CA ASN A 100 -17.58 -6.33 2.96
C ASN A 100 -17.08 -4.89 3.13
N ILE A 101 -17.95 -3.88 3.06
CA ILE A 101 -17.61 -2.46 3.22
C ILE A 101 -18.44 -1.84 4.34
N LEU A 102 -17.77 -1.17 5.28
CA LEU A 102 -18.43 -0.27 6.22
C LEU A 102 -18.64 1.08 5.53
N TYR A 103 -19.88 1.38 5.13
CA TYR A 103 -20.19 2.63 4.46
C TYR A 103 -20.67 3.69 5.46
N GLY A 104 -19.95 4.80 5.57
CA GLY A 104 -20.31 5.94 6.40
C GLY A 104 -21.41 6.77 5.73
N ILE A 105 -22.54 6.93 6.39
CA ILE A 105 -23.66 7.73 5.89
C ILE A 105 -23.78 9.11 6.54
N GLU A 106 -23.28 9.26 7.76
CA GLU A 106 -23.24 10.53 8.47
C GLU A 106 -22.10 10.57 9.48
N VAL A 107 -21.51 11.74 9.67
CA VAL A 107 -20.66 12.09 10.82
C VAL A 107 -20.80 13.57 11.10
N PHE A 108 -21.18 13.93 12.30
CA PHE A 108 -21.16 15.32 12.73
C PHE A 108 -20.76 15.52 14.19
N ILE A 109 -20.25 16.72 14.49
CA ILE A 109 -20.01 17.23 15.86
C ILE A 109 -20.66 18.59 16.00
N HIS A 110 -21.37 18.79 17.10
CA HIS A 110 -21.99 20.07 17.46
C HIS A 110 -20.93 21.19 17.46
N PRO A 111 -21.21 22.38 16.85
CA PRO A 111 -20.22 23.44 16.68
C PRO A 111 -19.52 23.85 17.98
N ASP A 112 -20.26 23.97 19.09
CA ASP A 112 -19.69 24.38 20.40
C ASP A 112 -18.69 23.37 21.01
N TYR A 113 -18.55 22.19 20.41
CA TYR A 113 -17.64 21.11 20.84
C TYR A 113 -16.58 20.77 19.79
N ARG A 114 -16.47 21.58 18.73
CA ARG A 114 -15.38 21.45 17.75
C ARG A 114 -14.04 21.82 18.40
N GLY A 115 -12.92 21.35 17.83
CA GLY A 115 -11.59 21.58 18.40
C GLY A 115 -11.16 20.56 19.47
N LEU A 116 -12.09 19.75 20.01
CA LEU A 116 -11.81 18.72 21.02
C LEU A 116 -11.40 17.36 20.44
N ARG A 117 -11.16 17.28 19.14
CA ARG A 117 -10.82 16.05 18.39
C ARG A 117 -11.85 14.91 18.53
N LEU A 118 -13.11 15.25 18.85
CA LEU A 118 -14.17 14.23 19.06
C LEU A 118 -14.50 13.46 17.80
N ALA A 119 -14.52 14.11 16.64
CA ALA A 119 -14.74 13.43 15.36
C ALA A 119 -13.66 12.38 15.07
N ARG A 120 -12.40 12.63 15.44
CA ARG A 120 -11.32 11.66 15.32
C ARG A 120 -11.63 10.37 16.09
N ARG A 121 -12.13 10.49 17.33
CA ARG A 121 -12.54 9.31 18.12
C ARG A 121 -13.62 8.48 17.43
N MET A 122 -14.55 9.12 16.71
CA MET A 122 -15.58 8.39 15.94
C MET A 122 -14.99 7.67 14.73
N TYR A 123 -13.99 8.25 14.07
CA TYR A 123 -13.28 7.54 12.99
C TYR A 123 -12.45 6.37 13.52
N GLU A 124 -11.75 6.53 14.64
CA GLU A 124 -11.04 5.41 15.30
C GLU A 124 -12.02 4.27 15.65
N TYR A 125 -13.17 4.60 16.24
CA TYR A 125 -14.20 3.57 16.52
C TYR A 125 -14.66 2.85 15.25
N ARG A 126 -14.87 3.58 14.15
CA ARG A 126 -15.25 2.95 12.86
C ARG A 126 -14.16 2.02 12.34
N LYS A 127 -12.88 2.38 12.51
CA LYS A 127 -11.75 1.53 12.14
C LYS A 127 -11.74 0.24 12.97
N GLU A 128 -11.84 0.36 14.30
CA GLU A 128 -11.94 -0.79 15.20
C GLU A 128 -13.15 -1.69 14.88
N LEU A 129 -14.30 -1.09 14.57
CA LEU A 129 -15.50 -1.83 14.17
C LEU A 129 -15.29 -2.56 12.83
N CYS A 130 -14.67 -1.92 11.86
CA CYS A 130 -14.35 -2.49 10.56
C CYS A 130 -13.42 -3.71 10.71
N GLU A 131 -12.39 -3.59 11.54
CA GLU A 131 -11.47 -4.69 11.88
C GLU A 131 -12.19 -5.84 12.60
N LYS A 132 -12.96 -5.52 13.65
CA LYS A 132 -13.71 -6.50 14.44
C LYS A 132 -14.70 -7.31 13.61
N LEU A 133 -15.36 -6.68 12.65
CA LEU A 133 -16.33 -7.33 11.75
C LEU A 133 -15.66 -7.95 10.52
N ASN A 134 -14.35 -7.93 10.44
CA ASN A 134 -13.56 -8.39 9.28
C ASN A 134 -14.10 -7.81 7.96
N LEU A 135 -14.35 -6.49 7.92
CA LEU A 135 -14.74 -5.80 6.71
C LEU A 135 -13.50 -5.31 5.97
N LYS A 136 -13.56 -5.28 4.65
CA LYS A 136 -12.44 -4.97 3.76
C LYS A 136 -11.96 -3.52 3.90
N ALA A 137 -12.89 -2.58 4.03
CA ALA A 137 -12.60 -1.15 4.06
C ALA A 137 -13.74 -0.34 4.68
N ILE A 138 -13.43 0.90 5.06
CA ILE A 138 -14.43 1.95 5.30
C ILE A 138 -14.48 2.82 4.07
N MET A 139 -15.68 3.08 3.54
CA MET A 139 -15.88 3.98 2.41
C MET A 139 -17.01 4.97 2.69
N PHE A 140 -16.96 6.15 2.09
CA PHE A 140 -18.04 7.14 2.09
C PHE A 140 -17.82 8.23 1.05
N GLY A 141 -18.90 8.93 0.66
CA GLY A 141 -18.82 10.16 -0.11
C GLY A 141 -18.59 11.35 0.83
N GLY A 142 -17.43 11.97 0.75
CA GLY A 142 -17.09 13.16 1.52
C GLY A 142 -17.44 14.43 0.76
N ARG A 143 -18.16 15.36 1.41
CA ARG A 143 -18.44 16.70 0.87
C ARG A 143 -17.14 17.51 0.72
N ILE A 144 -17.15 18.48 -0.18
CA ILE A 144 -16.06 19.45 -0.40
C ILE A 144 -16.64 20.88 -0.34
N PRO A 145 -17.13 21.32 0.84
CA PRO A 145 -18.01 22.48 0.96
C PRO A 145 -17.37 23.82 0.55
N ASN A 146 -16.05 23.92 0.53
CA ASN A 146 -15.40 25.14 0.03
C ASN A 146 -15.18 25.15 -1.49
N TYR A 147 -15.54 24.08 -2.21
CA TYR A 147 -15.29 23.99 -3.64
C TYR A 147 -16.04 25.05 -4.45
N HIS A 148 -17.26 25.45 -4.07
CA HIS A 148 -18.00 26.52 -4.76
C HIS A 148 -17.20 27.82 -4.90
N LYS A 149 -16.25 28.11 -4.00
CA LYS A 149 -15.41 29.33 -4.08
C LYS A 149 -14.34 29.26 -5.17
N TYR A 150 -14.15 28.09 -5.77
CA TYR A 150 -13.09 27.80 -6.72
C TYR A 150 -13.61 27.16 -8.02
N ALA A 151 -14.91 26.85 -8.09
CA ALA A 151 -15.50 26.11 -9.21
C ALA A 151 -15.39 26.84 -10.56
N ASP A 152 -15.32 28.16 -10.53
CA ASP A 152 -15.08 29.01 -11.71
C ASP A 152 -13.63 29.01 -12.19
N LYS A 153 -12.68 28.58 -11.34
CA LYS A 153 -11.22 28.65 -11.58
C LYS A 153 -10.58 27.30 -11.81
N MET A 154 -11.10 26.24 -11.20
CA MET A 154 -10.51 24.93 -11.27
C MET A 154 -11.54 23.79 -11.22
N ARG A 155 -11.19 22.65 -11.79
CA ARG A 155 -12.03 21.43 -11.74
C ARG A 155 -11.98 20.78 -10.37
N PRO A 156 -12.97 19.93 -10.00
CA PRO A 156 -12.98 19.25 -8.69
C PRO A 156 -11.70 18.48 -8.40
N LYS A 157 -11.11 17.81 -9.38
CA LYS A 157 -9.84 17.07 -9.22
C LYS A 157 -8.69 18.01 -8.84
N GLU A 158 -8.54 19.14 -9.50
CA GLU A 158 -7.51 20.14 -9.22
C GLU A 158 -7.68 20.72 -7.80
N TYR A 159 -8.92 21.06 -7.44
CA TYR A 159 -9.23 21.52 -6.08
C TYR A 159 -8.80 20.50 -5.01
N ILE A 160 -9.12 19.22 -5.21
CA ILE A 160 -8.74 18.16 -4.28
C ILE A 160 -7.23 18.02 -4.17
N GLU A 161 -6.49 18.15 -5.28
CA GLU A 161 -5.01 18.13 -5.26
C GLU A 161 -4.44 19.30 -4.45
N HIS A 162 -4.97 20.50 -4.63
CA HIS A 162 -4.56 21.67 -3.83
C HIS A 162 -4.87 21.46 -2.33
N VAL A 163 -5.99 20.82 -1.97
CA VAL A 163 -6.29 20.48 -0.57
C VAL A 163 -5.32 19.41 -0.05
N ARG A 164 -5.02 18.38 -0.86
CA ARG A 164 -4.06 17.32 -0.52
C ARG A 164 -2.65 17.89 -0.28
N ASN A 165 -2.23 18.84 -1.10
CA ASN A 165 -0.94 19.54 -0.97
C ASN A 165 -0.93 20.60 0.14
N ARG A 166 -2.06 20.80 0.86
CA ARG A 166 -2.22 21.83 1.93
C ARG A 166 -2.12 23.26 1.41
N GLU A 167 -2.38 23.49 0.14
CA GLU A 167 -2.39 24.82 -0.47
C GLU A 167 -3.77 25.49 -0.30
N ILE A 168 -4.83 24.67 -0.24
CA ILE A 168 -6.19 25.08 0.07
C ILE A 168 -6.67 24.32 1.31
N TYR A 169 -7.36 25.00 2.21
CA TYR A 169 -8.03 24.38 3.34
C TYR A 169 -9.50 24.12 3.04
N ASP A 170 -9.91 22.85 3.08
CA ASP A 170 -11.32 22.44 3.09
C ASP A 170 -11.66 21.79 4.42
N PRO A 171 -12.67 22.28 5.17
CA PRO A 171 -12.92 21.83 6.54
C PRO A 171 -13.30 20.34 6.64
N VAL A 172 -13.89 19.77 5.60
CA VAL A 172 -14.31 18.37 5.59
C VAL A 172 -13.21 17.49 5.00
N LEU A 173 -12.75 17.77 3.79
CA LEU A 173 -11.75 16.95 3.11
C LEU A 173 -10.39 16.95 3.86
N THR A 174 -9.92 18.13 4.30
CA THR A 174 -8.66 18.21 5.07
C THR A 174 -8.72 17.35 6.33
N PHE A 175 -9.87 17.36 7.03
CA PHE A 175 -10.06 16.54 8.22
C PHE A 175 -10.07 15.04 7.87
N GLN A 176 -10.75 14.63 6.81
CA GLN A 176 -10.83 13.24 6.38
C GLN A 176 -9.45 12.69 5.95
N LEU A 177 -8.67 13.46 5.20
CA LEU A 177 -7.29 13.12 4.85
C LEU A 177 -6.37 12.99 6.08
N SER A 178 -6.59 13.83 7.10
CA SER A 178 -5.80 13.78 8.36
C SER A 178 -6.15 12.58 9.26
N ASN A 179 -7.17 11.81 8.91
CA ASN A 179 -7.57 10.56 9.57
C ASN A 179 -7.29 9.33 8.70
N ASP A 180 -6.27 9.38 7.85
CA ASP A 180 -5.74 8.29 7.02
C ASP A 180 -6.70 7.79 5.93
N PHE A 181 -7.74 8.58 5.60
CA PHE A 181 -8.56 8.31 4.44
C PHE A 181 -7.89 8.85 3.18
N HIS A 182 -7.97 8.10 2.11
CA HIS A 182 -7.46 8.52 0.81
C HIS A 182 -8.59 8.66 -0.19
N VAL A 183 -8.44 9.61 -1.12
CA VAL A 183 -9.43 9.85 -2.16
C VAL A 183 -9.24 8.83 -3.28
N ARG A 184 -10.29 8.09 -3.61
CA ARG A 184 -10.32 7.14 -4.73
C ARG A 184 -10.73 7.82 -6.02
N ARG A 185 -11.77 8.65 -5.97
CA ARG A 185 -12.31 9.39 -7.11
C ARG A 185 -13.18 10.54 -6.70
N VAL A 186 -13.56 11.37 -7.66
CA VAL A 186 -14.65 12.34 -7.56
C VAL A 186 -15.95 11.67 -8.01
N ILE A 187 -16.99 11.78 -7.20
CA ILE A 187 -18.35 11.37 -7.57
C ILE A 187 -19.15 12.62 -7.91
N ARG A 188 -19.75 12.65 -9.10
CA ARG A 188 -20.63 13.73 -9.54
C ARG A 188 -22.08 13.42 -9.16
N ASN A 189 -22.84 14.46 -8.84
CA ASN A 189 -24.24 14.35 -8.42
C ASN A 189 -24.46 13.39 -7.24
N TYR A 190 -23.44 13.28 -6.35
CA TYR A 190 -23.52 12.41 -5.18
C TYR A 190 -24.68 12.82 -4.26
N LEU A 191 -24.77 14.11 -3.95
CA LEU A 191 -25.84 14.75 -3.18
C LEU A 191 -26.37 15.94 -3.98
N PRO A 192 -27.49 15.80 -4.70
CA PRO A 192 -28.01 16.86 -5.61
C PRO A 192 -28.37 18.17 -4.91
N SER A 193 -28.63 18.15 -3.61
CA SER A 193 -28.93 19.36 -2.81
C SER A 193 -27.67 20.08 -2.29
N ASP A 194 -26.45 19.55 -2.52
CA ASP A 194 -25.21 20.12 -2.00
C ASP A 194 -24.60 21.14 -2.97
N GLU A 195 -25.13 22.37 -2.95
CA GLU A 195 -24.62 23.48 -3.76
C GLU A 195 -23.19 23.90 -3.36
N GLU A 196 -22.83 23.82 -2.07
CA GLU A 196 -21.49 24.19 -1.58
C GLU A 196 -20.38 23.31 -2.17
N SER A 197 -20.70 22.08 -2.49
CA SER A 197 -19.76 21.14 -3.15
C SER A 197 -19.97 21.07 -4.67
N GLU A 198 -20.78 21.93 -5.26
CA GLU A 198 -21.20 21.87 -6.68
C GLU A 198 -21.69 20.45 -7.05
N HIS A 199 -22.50 19.86 -6.16
CA HIS A 199 -23.05 18.49 -6.27
C HIS A 199 -21.99 17.38 -6.35
N CYS A 200 -20.72 17.70 -6.14
CA CYS A 200 -19.61 16.76 -6.16
C CYS A 200 -19.26 16.24 -4.77
N ALA A 201 -18.77 15.01 -4.69
CA ALA A 201 -18.19 14.46 -3.49
C ALA A 201 -16.86 13.73 -3.80
N THR A 202 -16.04 13.54 -2.79
CA THR A 202 -14.89 12.66 -2.85
C THR A 202 -15.28 11.27 -2.37
N LEU A 203 -15.07 10.21 -3.16
CA LEU A 203 -15.11 8.85 -2.65
C LEU A 203 -13.84 8.61 -1.84
N LEU A 204 -14.00 8.52 -0.55
CA LEU A 204 -12.92 8.27 0.40
C LEU A 204 -12.91 6.82 0.86
N GLN A 205 -11.72 6.31 1.10
CA GLN A 205 -11.50 4.94 1.56
C GLN A 205 -10.39 4.88 2.61
N TRP A 206 -10.61 4.05 3.61
CA TRP A 206 -9.60 3.54 4.54
C TRP A 206 -9.61 2.01 4.45
N ASP A 207 -8.44 1.40 4.27
CA ASP A 207 -8.30 -0.04 4.07
C ASP A 207 -8.02 -0.76 5.38
N ASN A 208 -8.80 -1.82 5.66
CA ASN A 208 -8.52 -2.73 6.75
C ASN A 208 -7.42 -3.71 6.34
N ILE A 209 -6.20 -3.44 6.79
CA ILE A 209 -5.02 -4.28 6.50
C ILE A 209 -5.10 -5.69 7.11
N TYR A 210 -5.99 -5.89 8.10
CA TYR A 210 -6.22 -7.18 8.75
C TYR A 210 -7.37 -7.98 8.13
N TYR A 211 -7.98 -7.47 7.05
CA TYR A 211 -9.08 -8.15 6.37
C TYR A 211 -8.66 -9.52 5.87
N GLN A 212 -9.43 -10.54 6.23
CA GLN A 212 -9.28 -11.91 5.75
C GLN A 212 -10.50 -12.26 4.89
N PRO A 213 -10.34 -12.48 3.58
CA PRO A 213 -11.44 -12.89 2.72
C PRO A 213 -12.00 -14.24 3.17
N PRO A 214 -13.32 -14.50 2.98
CA PRO A 214 -13.91 -15.80 3.27
C PRO A 214 -13.18 -16.93 2.53
N THR A 215 -12.92 -18.04 3.21
CA THR A 215 -12.11 -19.18 2.72
C THR A 215 -12.68 -19.89 1.49
N ASP A 216 -13.92 -19.62 1.11
CA ASP A 216 -14.58 -20.23 -0.06
C ASP A 216 -14.39 -19.45 -1.39
N SER A 217 -13.74 -18.31 -1.38
CA SER A 217 -13.47 -17.56 -2.59
C SER A 217 -11.99 -17.66 -2.99
N TYR A 218 -11.65 -18.66 -3.78
CA TYR A 218 -10.37 -18.77 -4.50
C TYR A 218 -10.07 -17.57 -5.44
N VAL A 219 -10.91 -16.52 -5.42
CA VAL A 219 -10.87 -15.41 -6.40
C VAL A 219 -10.63 -14.04 -5.77
N ASP A 220 -10.87 -13.85 -4.48
CA ASP A 220 -10.58 -12.56 -3.83
C ASP A 220 -9.19 -12.58 -3.17
N ARG A 221 -8.17 -12.32 -3.98
CA ARG A 221 -6.82 -12.01 -3.48
C ARG A 221 -6.91 -10.82 -2.54
N LYS A 222 -6.12 -10.83 -1.47
CA LYS A 222 -6.02 -9.73 -0.51
C LYS A 222 -5.76 -8.42 -1.27
N PRO A 223 -6.64 -7.41 -1.18
CA PRO A 223 -6.51 -6.20 -2.02
C PRO A 223 -5.33 -5.33 -1.60
N THR A 224 -5.04 -5.27 -0.30
CA THR A 224 -3.90 -4.53 0.25
C THR A 224 -2.79 -5.49 0.56
N VAL A 225 -1.63 -5.25 -0.02
CA VAL A 225 -0.41 -6.03 0.17
C VAL A 225 0.58 -5.21 0.96
N ARG A 226 1.07 -5.73 2.07
CA ARG A 226 2.10 -5.10 2.88
C ARG A 226 3.47 -5.65 2.53
N ILE A 227 4.37 -4.73 2.18
CA ILE A 227 5.74 -5.04 1.72
C ILE A 227 6.73 -4.51 2.75
N GLY A 228 7.60 -5.38 3.25
CA GLY A 228 8.78 -5.01 4.02
C GLY A 228 10.03 -5.01 3.12
N LEU A 229 10.80 -3.93 3.17
CA LEU A 229 12.08 -3.81 2.47
C LEU A 229 13.19 -3.73 3.50
N VAL A 230 14.20 -4.54 3.34
CA VAL A 230 15.39 -4.50 4.17
C VAL A 230 16.46 -3.64 3.50
N GLN A 231 16.71 -2.46 4.06
CA GLN A 231 17.92 -1.69 3.72
C GLN A 231 19.05 -2.25 4.57
N TRP A 232 19.78 -3.19 3.99
CA TRP A 232 20.73 -4.07 4.65
C TRP A 232 22.10 -3.41 4.83
N GLN A 233 22.58 -3.34 6.04
CA GLN A 233 23.96 -2.91 6.26
C GLN A 233 24.94 -4.05 6.10
N MET A 234 25.86 -3.90 5.16
CA MET A 234 26.97 -4.80 4.98
C MET A 234 27.91 -4.73 6.19
N ARG A 235 28.15 -5.87 6.80
CA ARG A 235 29.06 -6.05 7.95
C ARG A 235 29.70 -7.43 7.91
N PRO A 236 30.91 -7.62 8.48
CA PRO A 236 31.55 -8.93 8.50
C PRO A 236 30.71 -9.96 9.30
N TYR A 237 30.61 -11.18 8.77
CA TYR A 237 30.05 -12.34 9.45
C TYR A 237 31.08 -13.47 9.48
N ALA A 238 31.18 -14.17 10.62
CA ALA A 238 32.12 -15.27 10.78
C ALA A 238 31.59 -16.59 10.19
N SER A 239 30.29 -16.73 10.06
CA SER A 239 29.63 -17.95 9.57
C SER A 239 28.29 -17.63 8.86
N VAL A 240 27.70 -18.66 8.25
CA VAL A 240 26.32 -18.58 7.75
C VAL A 240 25.34 -18.43 8.92
N ASP A 241 25.65 -19.04 10.08
CA ASP A 241 24.81 -18.91 11.26
C ASP A 241 24.74 -17.45 11.75
N ASP A 242 25.89 -16.76 11.87
CA ASP A 242 25.94 -15.35 12.25
C ASP A 242 25.18 -14.47 11.26
N LEU A 243 25.27 -14.77 9.96
CA LEU A 243 24.49 -14.08 8.93
C LEU A 243 22.98 -14.28 9.17
N PHE A 244 22.57 -15.51 9.49
CA PHE A 244 21.17 -15.86 9.67
C PHE A 244 20.58 -15.36 10.99
N GLU A 245 21.35 -15.13 12.03
CA GLU A 245 20.88 -14.41 13.22
C GLU A 245 20.37 -13.01 12.83
N GLN A 246 21.09 -12.31 11.96
CA GLN A 246 20.67 -11.01 11.47
C GLN A 246 19.49 -11.09 10.46
N VAL A 247 19.51 -12.09 9.58
CA VAL A 247 18.40 -12.32 8.62
C VAL A 247 17.11 -12.59 9.38
N GLU A 248 17.15 -13.49 10.37
CA GLU A 248 15.97 -13.84 11.18
C GLU A 248 15.44 -12.64 11.96
N PHE A 249 16.33 -11.80 12.54
CA PHE A 249 15.92 -10.55 13.18
C PHE A 249 15.07 -9.66 12.26
N PHE A 250 15.46 -9.51 10.99
CA PHE A 250 14.69 -8.73 10.04
C PHE A 250 13.39 -9.42 9.62
N VAL A 251 13.40 -10.74 9.43
CA VAL A 251 12.19 -11.51 9.09
C VAL A 251 11.18 -11.43 10.23
N ASP A 252 11.62 -11.63 11.47
CA ASP A 252 10.79 -11.52 12.67
C ASP A 252 10.17 -10.12 12.76
N SER A 253 11.01 -9.08 12.73
CA SER A 253 10.56 -7.69 12.80
C SER A 253 9.55 -7.32 11.72
N VAL A 254 9.76 -7.75 10.47
CA VAL A 254 8.84 -7.47 9.35
C VAL A 254 7.56 -8.28 9.47
N SER A 255 7.64 -9.51 9.98
CA SER A 255 6.47 -10.37 10.18
C SER A 255 5.54 -9.82 11.27
N ASP A 256 6.09 -9.19 12.32
CA ASP A 256 5.31 -8.55 13.39
C ASP A 256 4.39 -7.43 12.85
N TYR A 257 4.82 -6.74 11.77
CA TYR A 257 3.97 -5.79 11.04
C TYR A 257 2.90 -6.48 10.16
N LYS A 258 2.77 -7.82 10.21
CA LYS A 258 1.86 -8.60 9.36
C LYS A 258 2.12 -8.39 7.86
N SER A 259 3.39 -8.27 7.49
CA SER A 259 3.78 -8.08 6.11
C SER A 259 3.57 -9.34 5.28
N ASP A 260 3.22 -9.15 4.01
CA ASP A 260 3.00 -10.25 3.06
C ASP A 260 4.29 -10.66 2.36
N PHE A 261 5.16 -9.69 2.13
CA PHE A 261 6.47 -9.87 1.52
C PHE A 261 7.57 -9.22 2.33
N ILE A 262 8.74 -9.83 2.30
CA ILE A 262 10.01 -9.20 2.67
C ILE A 262 10.99 -9.33 1.51
N LEU A 263 11.69 -8.24 1.19
CA LEU A 263 12.71 -8.19 0.14
C LEU A 263 14.08 -7.90 0.75
N PHE A 264 15.03 -8.80 0.52
CA PHE A 264 16.46 -8.59 0.78
C PHE A 264 17.18 -8.06 -0.47
N PRO A 265 18.32 -7.37 -0.33
CA PRO A 265 19.03 -6.80 -1.48
C PRO A 265 19.89 -7.82 -2.24
N GLU A 266 20.39 -7.39 -3.40
CA GLU A 266 21.37 -8.14 -4.19
C GLU A 266 22.65 -8.37 -3.38
N TYR A 267 23.23 -9.57 -3.45
CA TYR A 267 24.45 -9.98 -2.78
C TYR A 267 24.49 -9.68 -1.26
N PHE A 268 23.34 -9.77 -0.57
CA PHE A 268 23.29 -9.54 0.88
C PHE A 268 24.25 -10.43 1.67
N ASN A 269 24.65 -11.59 1.09
CA ASN A 269 25.60 -12.53 1.63
C ASN A 269 27.06 -12.23 1.30
N ALA A 270 27.37 -11.12 0.61
CA ALA A 270 28.73 -10.69 0.23
C ALA A 270 29.75 -10.73 1.38
N PRO A 271 29.37 -10.44 2.65
CA PRO A 271 30.30 -10.54 3.76
C PRO A 271 30.98 -11.89 3.92
N LEU A 272 30.33 -12.99 3.52
CA LEU A 272 30.91 -14.34 3.57
C LEU A 272 32.09 -14.53 2.61
N MET A 273 32.18 -13.70 1.56
CA MET A 273 33.31 -13.73 0.60
C MET A 273 34.64 -13.36 1.25
N ALA A 274 34.64 -12.57 2.32
CA ALA A 274 35.83 -12.21 3.09
C ALA A 274 36.61 -13.43 3.63
N ARG A 275 35.97 -14.58 3.77
CA ARG A 275 36.60 -15.84 4.18
C ARG A 275 37.53 -16.42 3.12
N PHE A 276 37.47 -15.93 1.91
CA PHE A 276 38.22 -16.42 0.76
C PHE A 276 39.16 -15.35 0.17
N ASN A 277 39.52 -14.34 0.96
CA ASN A 277 40.36 -13.21 0.52
C ASN A 277 41.77 -13.63 0.04
N ASP A 278 42.22 -14.80 0.41
CA ASP A 278 43.51 -15.33 -0.08
C ASP A 278 43.42 -15.82 -1.56
N LEU A 279 42.22 -15.91 -2.10
CA LEU A 279 41.97 -16.32 -3.47
C LEU A 279 41.75 -15.08 -4.35
N GLY A 280 41.92 -15.25 -5.66
CA GLY A 280 41.50 -14.22 -6.62
C GLY A 280 39.99 -14.03 -6.63
N GLU A 281 39.52 -12.84 -7.07
CA GLU A 281 38.09 -12.44 -7.01
C GLU A 281 37.15 -13.48 -7.61
N ALA A 282 37.45 -13.98 -8.81
CA ALA A 282 36.65 -15.01 -9.48
C ALA A 282 36.59 -16.34 -8.74
N GLN A 283 37.65 -16.70 -8.01
CA GLN A 283 37.65 -17.91 -7.18
C GLN A 283 36.91 -17.69 -5.87
N SER A 284 37.00 -16.50 -5.28
CA SER A 284 36.34 -16.15 -4.03
C SER A 284 34.83 -16.18 -4.18
N ILE A 285 34.27 -15.60 -5.23
CA ILE A 285 32.81 -15.61 -5.45
C ILE A 285 32.28 -17.02 -5.78
N ARG A 286 33.06 -17.83 -6.52
CA ARG A 286 32.74 -19.24 -6.76
C ARG A 286 32.73 -20.05 -5.46
N LYS A 287 33.64 -19.75 -4.52
CA LYS A 287 33.62 -20.36 -3.18
C LYS A 287 32.42 -19.90 -2.35
N MET A 288 32.02 -18.65 -2.47
CA MET A 288 30.81 -18.16 -1.79
C MET A 288 29.55 -18.89 -2.28
N ALA A 289 29.47 -19.27 -3.55
CA ALA A 289 28.35 -20.00 -4.13
C ALA A 289 28.07 -21.36 -3.43
N GLN A 290 29.03 -21.95 -2.69
CA GLN A 290 28.79 -23.17 -1.92
C GLN A 290 27.73 -23.05 -0.84
N TYR A 291 27.44 -21.82 -0.37
CA TYR A 291 26.45 -21.58 0.70
C TYR A 291 25.04 -21.35 0.16
N THR A 292 24.84 -21.21 -1.15
CA THR A 292 23.59 -20.74 -1.74
C THR A 292 22.42 -21.67 -1.50
N GLU A 293 22.62 -22.98 -1.57
CA GLU A 293 21.54 -23.95 -1.30
C GLU A 293 21.17 -23.99 0.18
N GLU A 294 22.14 -23.95 1.07
CA GLU A 294 21.90 -23.86 2.52
C GLU A 294 21.13 -22.58 2.85
N ILE A 295 21.55 -21.44 2.29
CA ILE A 295 20.88 -20.14 2.48
C ILE A 295 19.43 -20.20 1.97
N ARG A 296 19.19 -20.77 0.79
CA ARG A 296 17.84 -20.96 0.24
C ARG A 296 16.96 -21.77 1.19
N ASP A 297 17.46 -22.89 1.69
CA ASP A 297 16.69 -23.80 2.54
C ASP A 297 16.34 -23.14 3.88
N ARG A 298 17.25 -22.40 4.46
CA ARG A 298 17.00 -21.60 5.68
C ARG A 298 15.96 -20.50 5.46
N PHE A 299 16.00 -19.77 4.34
CA PHE A 299 14.96 -18.80 4.01
C PHE A 299 13.58 -19.46 3.82
N ARG A 300 13.53 -20.64 3.22
CA ARG A 300 12.29 -21.40 3.12
C ARG A 300 11.73 -21.75 4.49
N GLU A 301 12.54 -22.18 5.43
CA GLU A 301 12.13 -22.46 6.81
C GLU A 301 11.60 -21.20 7.51
N LEU A 302 12.28 -20.07 7.35
CA LEU A 302 11.81 -18.78 7.88
C LEU A 302 10.48 -18.34 7.23
N ALA A 303 10.32 -18.52 5.94
CA ALA A 303 9.08 -18.17 5.24
C ALA A 303 7.87 -18.92 5.81
N ILE A 304 8.03 -20.21 6.11
CA ILE A 304 7.00 -21.05 6.74
C ILE A 304 6.76 -20.61 8.20
N SER A 305 7.84 -20.48 8.98
CA SER A 305 7.75 -20.23 10.43
C SER A 305 7.15 -18.86 10.75
N TYR A 306 7.48 -17.84 9.95
CA TYR A 306 7.01 -16.46 10.13
C TYR A 306 5.80 -16.11 9.25
N ASN A 307 5.28 -17.06 8.48
CA ASN A 307 4.11 -16.90 7.60
C ASN A 307 4.23 -15.68 6.66
N ILE A 308 5.37 -15.54 5.99
CA ILE A 308 5.70 -14.43 5.10
C ILE A 308 6.34 -14.92 3.80
N ASN A 309 6.03 -14.30 2.66
CA ASN A 309 6.74 -14.58 1.42
C ASN A 309 8.09 -13.85 1.42
N ILE A 310 9.19 -14.57 1.24
CA ILE A 310 10.55 -14.02 1.29
C ILE A 310 11.15 -13.99 -0.11
N ILE A 311 11.54 -12.79 -0.57
CA ILE A 311 12.38 -12.60 -1.75
C ILE A 311 13.81 -12.43 -1.22
N THR A 312 14.65 -13.43 -1.45
CA THR A 312 15.95 -13.56 -0.79
C THR A 312 17.01 -12.55 -1.23
N GLY A 313 16.63 -11.59 -2.08
CA GLY A 313 17.63 -10.79 -2.76
C GLY A 313 18.34 -11.61 -3.84
N SER A 314 19.67 -11.55 -3.90
CA SER A 314 20.37 -12.46 -4.78
C SER A 314 21.74 -12.89 -4.24
N MET A 315 22.31 -13.94 -4.83
CA MET A 315 23.57 -14.54 -4.44
C MET A 315 24.20 -15.33 -5.59
N PRO A 316 25.52 -15.61 -5.58
CA PRO A 316 26.14 -16.40 -6.62
C PRO A 316 25.68 -17.86 -6.55
N TYR A 317 25.42 -18.44 -7.71
CA TYR A 317 25.02 -19.84 -7.85
C TYR A 317 25.84 -20.53 -8.94
N LEU A 318 26.43 -21.66 -8.59
CA LEU A 318 27.23 -22.44 -9.52
C LEU A 318 26.38 -23.60 -10.10
N LYS A 319 26.21 -23.59 -11.43
CA LYS A 319 25.49 -24.64 -12.15
C LYS A 319 26.31 -25.03 -13.39
N ASP A 320 26.57 -26.32 -13.56
CA ASP A 320 27.31 -26.85 -14.72
C ASP A 320 28.60 -26.07 -15.03
N ASP A 321 29.38 -25.76 -13.99
CA ASP A 321 30.62 -24.96 -14.03
C ASP A 321 30.45 -23.49 -14.43
N SER A 322 29.24 -23.04 -14.73
CA SER A 322 28.89 -21.64 -14.98
C SER A 322 28.39 -20.96 -13.71
N LEU A 323 28.82 -19.72 -13.49
CA LEU A 323 28.43 -18.92 -12.33
C LEU A 323 27.32 -17.95 -12.73
N TYR A 324 26.24 -17.93 -11.94
CA TYR A 324 25.09 -17.05 -12.12
C TYR A 324 24.84 -16.22 -10.87
N ASN A 325 24.15 -15.10 -11.04
CA ASN A 325 23.55 -14.34 -9.94
C ASN A 325 22.08 -14.70 -9.86
N VAL A 326 21.67 -15.39 -8.80
CA VAL A 326 20.28 -15.89 -8.64
C VAL A 326 19.71 -15.49 -7.29
N GLY A 327 18.38 -15.45 -7.23
CA GLY A 327 17.64 -15.35 -5.99
C GLY A 327 16.48 -16.33 -5.94
N PHE A 328 15.83 -16.41 -4.80
CA PHE A 328 14.71 -17.31 -4.57
C PHE A 328 13.50 -16.56 -4.02
N LEU A 329 12.34 -16.93 -4.52
CA LEU A 329 11.06 -16.61 -3.89
C LEU A 329 10.67 -17.80 -3.02
N CYS A 330 10.85 -17.67 -1.71
CA CYS A 330 10.41 -18.63 -0.73
C CYS A 330 9.02 -18.23 -0.23
N ARG A 331 7.97 -18.99 -0.62
CA ARG A 331 6.60 -18.66 -0.20
C ARG A 331 6.29 -19.22 1.18
N ARG A 332 5.32 -18.62 1.83
CA ARG A 332 4.84 -19.03 3.15
C ARG A 332 4.24 -20.45 3.20
N ASP A 333 3.89 -21.01 2.05
CA ASP A 333 3.44 -22.41 1.91
C ASP A 333 4.61 -23.41 1.77
N GLY A 334 5.86 -22.92 1.75
CA GLY A 334 7.08 -23.70 1.58
C GLY A 334 7.48 -23.98 0.14
N SER A 335 6.73 -23.51 -0.85
CA SER A 335 7.15 -23.60 -2.25
C SER A 335 8.26 -22.59 -2.55
N VAL A 336 9.17 -22.93 -3.44
CA VAL A 336 10.33 -22.12 -3.81
C VAL A 336 10.47 -22.05 -5.32
N ASP A 337 10.60 -20.83 -5.83
CA ASP A 337 10.98 -20.56 -7.22
C ASP A 337 12.32 -19.83 -7.26
N MET A 338 13.10 -20.08 -8.30
CA MET A 338 14.36 -19.40 -8.57
C MET A 338 14.15 -18.34 -9.67
N TYR A 339 14.80 -17.18 -9.50
CA TYR A 339 14.93 -16.16 -10.53
C TYR A 339 16.41 -15.83 -10.76
N GLU A 340 16.74 -15.42 -11.98
CA GLU A 340 18.11 -15.23 -12.45
C GLU A 340 18.32 -13.80 -12.92
N LYS A 341 19.49 -13.22 -12.68
CA LYS A 341 19.92 -11.97 -13.31
C LYS A 341 20.18 -12.20 -14.80
N ILE A 342 19.44 -11.51 -15.66
CA ILE A 342 19.52 -11.68 -17.11
C ILE A 342 20.71 -10.88 -17.68
N HIS A 343 20.86 -9.62 -17.26
CA HIS A 343 21.90 -8.74 -17.73
C HIS A 343 22.99 -8.59 -16.65
N VAL A 344 24.12 -9.22 -16.88
CA VAL A 344 25.32 -9.06 -16.04
C VAL A 344 26.02 -7.76 -16.39
N THR A 345 26.51 -7.05 -15.37
CA THR A 345 27.31 -5.85 -15.59
C THR A 345 28.69 -6.20 -16.18
N PRO A 346 29.35 -5.28 -16.87
CA PRO A 346 30.71 -5.50 -17.37
C PRO A 346 31.71 -5.94 -16.28
N ASP A 347 31.57 -5.41 -15.06
CA ASP A 347 32.44 -5.75 -13.94
C ASP A 347 32.15 -7.15 -13.41
N GLU A 348 30.88 -7.54 -13.26
CA GLU A 348 30.50 -8.91 -12.88
C GLU A 348 31.02 -9.94 -13.90
N GLN A 349 30.95 -9.62 -15.19
CA GLN A 349 31.47 -10.50 -16.24
C GLN A 349 32.99 -10.58 -16.21
N LYS A 350 33.68 -9.42 -16.11
CA LYS A 350 35.13 -9.34 -16.19
C LYS A 350 35.82 -9.85 -14.93
N CYS A 351 35.36 -9.47 -13.75
CA CYS A 351 36.02 -9.75 -12.48
C CYS A 351 35.61 -11.13 -11.91
N TRP A 352 34.35 -11.52 -12.11
CA TRP A 352 33.81 -12.73 -11.50
C TRP A 352 33.48 -13.86 -12.49
N GLY A 353 33.39 -13.52 -13.79
CA GLY A 353 33.04 -14.47 -14.82
C GLY A 353 31.61 -14.97 -14.75
N LEU A 354 30.68 -14.07 -14.37
CA LEU A 354 29.25 -14.39 -14.33
C LEU A 354 28.67 -14.55 -15.73
N SER A 355 27.72 -15.48 -15.84
CA SER A 355 26.89 -15.70 -17.01
C SER A 355 25.50 -15.09 -16.76
N GLY A 356 24.88 -14.54 -17.81
CA GLY A 356 23.50 -14.06 -17.75
C GLY A 356 22.51 -15.22 -17.72
N GLY A 357 21.41 -15.04 -17.02
CA GLY A 357 20.28 -15.97 -17.00
C GLY A 357 19.53 -16.00 -18.34
N SER A 358 18.58 -16.91 -18.46
CA SER A 358 17.85 -17.15 -19.70
C SER A 358 16.32 -17.10 -19.57
N HIS A 359 15.80 -16.92 -18.36
CA HIS A 359 14.37 -17.01 -18.09
C HIS A 359 13.79 -15.69 -17.59
N ILE A 360 12.81 -15.18 -18.33
CA ILE A 360 11.98 -14.04 -17.92
C ILE A 360 10.62 -14.63 -17.54
N GLN A 361 10.21 -14.45 -16.28
CA GLN A 361 8.95 -15.03 -15.78
C GLN A 361 8.33 -14.16 -14.70
N THR A 362 7.03 -14.31 -14.52
CA THR A 362 6.29 -13.81 -13.38
C THR A 362 5.96 -14.95 -12.41
N PHE A 363 5.62 -14.60 -11.20
CA PHE A 363 5.32 -15.58 -10.15
C PHE A 363 3.92 -15.31 -9.59
N ASP A 364 3.09 -16.33 -9.56
CA ASP A 364 1.83 -16.30 -8.85
C ASP A 364 2.05 -16.46 -7.35
N THR A 365 1.41 -15.59 -6.57
CA THR A 365 1.41 -15.66 -5.11
C THR A 365 0.00 -15.48 -4.57
N ASP A 366 -0.20 -15.79 -3.29
CA ASP A 366 -1.44 -15.53 -2.58
C ASP A 366 -1.79 -14.04 -2.47
N CYS A 367 -0.81 -13.14 -2.70
CA CYS A 367 -0.93 -11.70 -2.63
C CYS A 367 -0.81 -10.98 -3.98
N GLY A 368 -1.04 -11.67 -5.09
CA GLY A 368 -0.97 -11.12 -6.44
C GLY A 368 0.11 -11.75 -7.31
N LYS A 369 0.16 -11.34 -8.57
CA LYS A 369 1.21 -11.76 -9.51
C LYS A 369 2.37 -10.78 -9.45
N ILE A 370 3.56 -11.29 -9.22
CA ILE A 370 4.77 -10.47 -9.05
C ILE A 370 5.82 -10.74 -10.12
N GLY A 371 6.66 -9.74 -10.38
CA GLY A 371 7.89 -9.86 -11.14
C GLY A 371 9.09 -9.61 -10.24
N ILE A 372 10.23 -10.21 -10.57
CA ILE A 372 11.50 -9.96 -9.87
C ILE A 372 12.58 -9.77 -10.91
N VAL A 373 13.31 -8.64 -10.82
CA VAL A 373 14.49 -8.36 -11.67
C VAL A 373 15.63 -7.87 -10.78
N ILE A 374 16.86 -8.24 -11.09
CA ILE A 374 18.01 -7.98 -10.22
C ILE A 374 18.79 -6.78 -10.72
N CYS A 375 18.81 -5.69 -9.93
CA CYS A 375 19.67 -4.53 -10.08
C CYS A 375 19.70 -3.98 -11.52
N TYR A 376 20.77 -4.24 -12.26
CA TYR A 376 20.98 -3.77 -13.64
C TYR A 376 19.85 -4.17 -14.60
N ASP A 377 19.16 -5.27 -14.36
CA ASP A 377 18.02 -5.71 -15.17
C ASP A 377 16.88 -4.67 -15.24
N VAL A 378 16.70 -3.86 -14.21
CA VAL A 378 15.66 -2.81 -14.22
C VAL A 378 15.93 -1.68 -15.20
N GLU A 379 17.18 -1.53 -15.63
CA GLU A 379 17.59 -0.54 -16.64
C GLU A 379 17.17 -0.97 -18.08
N PHE A 380 16.61 -2.18 -18.25
CA PHE A 380 16.11 -2.71 -19.52
C PHE A 380 14.57 -2.77 -19.48
N PRO A 381 13.88 -1.78 -20.06
CA PRO A 381 12.43 -1.66 -19.95
C PRO A 381 11.65 -2.82 -20.57
N GLU A 382 12.30 -3.58 -21.47
CA GLU A 382 11.73 -4.76 -22.11
C GLU A 382 11.32 -5.83 -21.09
N LEU A 383 12.15 -6.06 -20.04
CA LEU A 383 11.88 -7.07 -19.03
C LEU A 383 10.61 -6.76 -18.24
N SER A 384 10.54 -5.56 -17.68
CA SER A 384 9.37 -5.12 -16.91
C SER A 384 8.11 -5.07 -17.77
N ARG A 385 8.22 -4.71 -19.05
CA ARG A 385 7.12 -4.68 -19.99
C ARG A 385 6.59 -6.10 -20.31
N LEU A 386 7.45 -7.07 -20.55
CA LEU A 386 7.06 -8.46 -20.77
C LEU A 386 6.35 -9.05 -19.57
N MET A 387 6.86 -8.78 -18.35
CA MET A 387 6.22 -9.21 -17.11
C MET A 387 4.86 -8.52 -16.89
N ALA A 388 4.73 -7.24 -17.24
CA ALA A 388 3.47 -6.51 -17.13
C ALA A 388 2.41 -7.05 -18.12
N GLU A 389 2.82 -7.45 -19.32
CA GLU A 389 1.94 -8.11 -20.29
C GLU A 389 1.45 -9.48 -19.80
N ASP A 390 2.22 -10.16 -18.98
CA ASP A 390 1.82 -11.40 -18.29
C ASP A 390 1.01 -11.14 -17.00
N GLY A 391 0.66 -9.89 -16.71
CA GLY A 391 -0.24 -9.50 -15.61
C GLY A 391 0.46 -9.22 -14.29
N MET A 392 1.74 -8.91 -14.29
CA MET A 392 2.48 -8.47 -13.09
C MET A 392 1.83 -7.22 -12.46
N GLN A 393 1.66 -7.26 -11.14
CA GLN A 393 1.10 -6.17 -10.34
C GLN A 393 2.16 -5.47 -9.48
N ILE A 394 3.17 -6.21 -9.03
CA ILE A 394 4.28 -5.70 -8.21
C ILE A 394 5.59 -6.19 -8.82
N LEU A 395 6.51 -5.27 -9.07
CA LEU A 395 7.90 -5.57 -9.47
C LEU A 395 8.82 -5.38 -8.27
N PHE A 396 9.57 -6.41 -7.92
CA PHE A 396 10.60 -6.35 -6.89
C PHE A 396 11.99 -6.26 -7.52
N VAL A 397 12.82 -5.36 -6.97
CA VAL A 397 14.16 -5.08 -7.49
C VAL A 397 15.17 -5.10 -6.33
N PRO A 398 15.74 -6.26 -6.00
CA PRO A 398 16.93 -6.29 -5.15
C PRO A 398 18.10 -5.66 -5.91
N PHE A 399 18.87 -4.77 -5.26
CA PHE A 399 20.01 -4.13 -5.89
C PHE A 399 21.19 -3.94 -4.94
N MET A 400 22.37 -3.78 -5.53
CA MET A 400 23.60 -3.39 -4.86
C MET A 400 24.32 -2.36 -5.75
N THR A 401 24.59 -1.19 -5.21
CA THR A 401 25.27 -0.11 -5.92
C THR A 401 26.37 0.51 -5.06
N ASP A 402 27.50 0.85 -5.68
CA ASP A 402 28.68 1.39 -5.03
C ASP A 402 28.68 2.92 -4.93
N THR A 403 28.01 3.58 -5.85
CA THR A 403 28.02 5.04 -5.99
C THR A 403 26.61 5.61 -6.05
N GLN A 404 26.48 6.89 -5.74
CA GLN A 404 25.23 7.61 -5.91
C GLN A 404 24.77 7.64 -7.38
N ASN A 405 25.70 7.66 -8.33
CA ASN A 405 25.37 7.62 -9.76
C ASN A 405 24.77 6.28 -10.16
N ALA A 406 25.34 5.17 -9.70
CA ALA A 406 24.80 3.83 -9.94
C ALA A 406 23.43 3.68 -9.32
N TYR A 407 23.27 4.08 -8.05
CA TYR A 407 21.97 4.13 -7.39
C TYR A 407 20.93 4.97 -8.16
N SER A 408 21.33 6.15 -8.65
CA SER A 408 20.41 7.04 -9.37
C SER A 408 19.88 6.40 -10.66
N ARG A 409 20.70 5.62 -11.39
CA ARG A 409 20.23 4.86 -12.55
C ARG A 409 19.18 3.83 -12.15
N VAL A 410 19.50 2.96 -11.18
CA VAL A 410 18.58 1.94 -10.68
C VAL A 410 17.27 2.59 -10.21
N ARG A 411 17.36 3.64 -9.41
CA ARG A 411 16.19 4.34 -8.86
C ARG A 411 15.27 4.90 -9.95
N VAL A 412 15.83 5.62 -10.92
CA VAL A 412 15.03 6.25 -11.99
C VAL A 412 14.42 5.18 -12.89
N CYS A 413 15.21 4.16 -13.27
CA CYS A 413 14.75 3.05 -14.08
C CYS A 413 13.76 2.12 -13.34
N ALA A 414 13.75 2.11 -12.00
CA ALA A 414 12.74 1.42 -11.21
C ALA A 414 11.45 2.23 -11.04
N GLN A 415 11.53 3.56 -11.04
CA GLN A 415 10.34 4.41 -10.99
C GLN A 415 9.61 4.46 -12.32
N ALA A 416 10.31 4.40 -13.45
CA ALA A 416 9.71 4.44 -14.79
C ALA A 416 8.68 3.30 -15.03
N PRO A 417 8.98 2.02 -14.76
CA PRO A 417 8.03 0.92 -14.92
C PRO A 417 6.75 1.08 -14.11
N ALA A 418 6.80 1.73 -12.95
CA ALA A 418 5.60 1.98 -12.15
C ALA A 418 4.58 2.82 -12.92
N ILE A 419 5.03 3.78 -13.70
CA ILE A 419 4.20 4.64 -14.56
C ILE A 419 3.89 3.94 -15.89
N GLU A 420 4.92 3.44 -16.58
CA GLU A 420 4.81 2.88 -17.92
C GLU A 420 4.00 1.59 -17.98
N ASN A 421 4.06 0.78 -16.91
CA ASN A 421 3.41 -0.52 -16.79
C ASN A 421 2.24 -0.52 -15.81
N GLU A 422 1.95 0.65 -15.19
CA GLU A 422 0.85 0.79 -14.24
C GLU A 422 0.88 -0.30 -13.14
N CYS A 423 2.04 -0.46 -12.49
CA CYS A 423 2.30 -1.43 -11.44
C CYS A 423 2.97 -0.76 -10.22
N TYR A 424 3.10 -1.47 -9.12
CA TYR A 424 3.98 -1.06 -8.02
C TYR A 424 5.38 -1.56 -8.26
N VAL A 425 6.39 -0.79 -7.81
CA VAL A 425 7.79 -1.22 -7.87
C VAL A 425 8.44 -1.02 -6.51
N ALA A 426 9.02 -2.08 -5.97
CA ALA A 426 9.66 -2.10 -4.67
C ALA A 426 11.17 -2.40 -4.83
N ILE A 427 12.02 -1.47 -4.37
CA ILE A 427 13.48 -1.61 -4.49
C ILE A 427 14.11 -1.72 -3.10
N ALA A 428 15.01 -2.67 -2.88
CA ALA A 428 15.78 -2.83 -1.66
C ALA A 428 17.28 -2.94 -1.96
N GLY A 429 18.07 -2.14 -1.26
CA GLY A 429 19.51 -2.05 -1.50
C GLY A 429 20.36 -2.17 -0.24
N SER A 430 21.64 -2.46 -0.43
CA SER A 430 22.63 -2.56 0.64
C SER A 430 23.32 -1.24 0.91
N VAL A 431 23.72 -1.02 2.16
CA VAL A 431 24.46 0.14 2.65
C VAL A 431 25.69 -0.30 3.44
N GLY A 432 26.59 0.64 3.74
CA GLY A 432 27.80 0.38 4.52
C GLY A 432 29.01 -0.02 3.67
N ASN A 433 30.01 -0.56 4.32
CA ASN A 433 31.31 -0.87 3.69
C ASN A 433 31.83 -2.24 4.11
N LEU A 434 32.42 -2.96 3.15
CA LEU A 434 33.14 -4.22 3.36
C LEU A 434 34.58 -4.10 2.86
N PRO A 435 35.49 -3.44 3.59
CA PRO A 435 36.83 -3.08 3.10
C PRO A 435 37.75 -4.27 2.79
N ARG A 436 37.28 -5.51 3.05
CA ARG A 436 38.03 -6.75 2.76
C ARG A 436 37.36 -7.60 1.68
N VAL A 437 36.34 -7.09 0.99
CA VAL A 437 35.64 -7.80 -0.08
C VAL A 437 35.80 -7.00 -1.36
N HIS A 438 36.63 -7.48 -2.26
CA HIS A 438 36.92 -6.80 -3.53
C HIS A 438 35.67 -6.67 -4.39
N ASN A 439 35.46 -5.49 -5.02
CA ASN A 439 34.30 -5.10 -5.83
C ASN A 439 32.95 -5.07 -5.11
N MET A 440 32.96 -5.20 -3.77
CA MET A 440 31.76 -5.09 -2.90
C MET A 440 32.08 -4.25 -1.66
N ASP A 441 33.13 -3.46 -1.67
CA ASP A 441 33.69 -2.76 -0.52
C ASP A 441 32.90 -1.49 -0.13
N ILE A 442 32.20 -0.86 -1.06
CA ILE A 442 31.40 0.34 -0.84
C ILE A 442 29.95 0.09 -1.28
N GLN A 443 28.99 0.55 -0.47
CA GLN A 443 27.56 0.40 -0.75
C GLN A 443 26.84 1.73 -0.55
N TYR A 444 25.98 2.09 -1.50
CA TYR A 444 25.09 3.25 -1.42
C TYR A 444 23.68 2.84 -1.82
N ALA A 445 22.70 3.05 -0.95
CA ALA A 445 21.32 2.75 -1.25
C ALA A 445 20.32 3.67 -0.54
N GLN A 446 19.13 3.77 -1.12
CA GLN A 446 17.91 4.28 -0.52
C GLN A 446 16.75 3.44 -1.05
N SER A 447 16.26 2.52 -0.24
CA SER A 447 15.15 1.64 -0.58
C SER A 447 13.84 2.42 -0.69
N ALA A 448 12.95 2.00 -1.59
CA ALA A 448 11.71 2.73 -1.85
C ALA A 448 10.61 1.83 -2.43
N VAL A 449 9.35 2.30 -2.32
CA VAL A 449 8.21 1.76 -3.04
C VAL A 449 7.64 2.85 -3.94
N PHE A 450 7.60 2.58 -5.25
CA PHE A 450 7.07 3.46 -6.27
C PHE A 450 5.66 3.02 -6.71
N THR A 451 4.90 4.00 -7.19
CA THR A 451 3.51 3.83 -7.65
C THR A 451 3.34 4.44 -9.04
N PRO A 452 2.27 4.09 -9.75
CA PRO A 452 1.81 4.92 -10.85
C PRO A 452 1.59 6.37 -10.42
N CYS A 453 1.50 7.27 -11.41
CA CYS A 453 1.15 8.67 -11.21
C CYS A 453 -0.25 8.93 -11.82
N ASP A 454 -1.28 8.85 -11.00
CA ASP A 454 -2.66 9.24 -11.32
C ASP A 454 -3.35 9.74 -10.05
N PHE A 455 -4.57 10.24 -10.17
CA PHE A 455 -5.31 10.91 -9.11
C PHE A 455 -5.37 10.14 -7.78
N ALA A 456 -5.50 8.81 -7.82
CA ALA A 456 -5.56 7.96 -6.62
C ALA A 456 -4.19 7.63 -6.01
N PHE A 457 -3.08 8.02 -6.65
CA PHE A 457 -1.71 7.76 -6.22
C PHE A 457 -0.99 9.02 -5.77
N PRO A 458 0.15 8.94 -5.08
CA PRO A 458 1.00 10.09 -4.80
C PRO A 458 1.47 10.79 -6.06
N ASN A 459 1.49 12.15 -6.05
CA ASN A 459 1.80 12.97 -7.22
C ASN A 459 3.22 12.75 -7.77
N ASP A 460 4.16 12.40 -6.89
CA ASP A 460 5.56 12.15 -7.24
C ASP A 460 5.85 10.66 -7.53
N GLY A 461 4.81 9.80 -7.54
CA GLY A 461 4.95 8.37 -7.77
C GLY A 461 5.72 7.62 -6.69
N LYS A 462 5.84 8.20 -5.46
CA LYS A 462 6.47 7.54 -4.31
C LYS A 462 5.45 7.21 -3.23
N ARG A 463 5.36 5.94 -2.87
CA ARG A 463 4.57 5.52 -1.71
C ARG A 463 5.33 5.72 -0.41
N SER A 464 6.59 5.29 -0.39
CA SER A 464 7.49 5.41 0.75
C SER A 464 8.95 5.31 0.30
N GLU A 465 9.85 5.89 1.10
CA GLU A 465 11.29 5.93 0.81
C GLU A 465 12.06 5.88 2.12
N ALA A 466 13.12 5.07 2.18
CA ALA A 466 13.99 4.92 3.34
C ALA A 466 14.91 6.14 3.52
N THR A 467 15.52 6.27 4.69
CA THR A 467 16.62 7.21 4.90
C THR A 467 17.86 6.74 4.12
N PRO A 468 18.52 7.60 3.33
CA PRO A 468 19.72 7.19 2.58
C PRO A 468 20.80 6.64 3.50
N ASN A 469 21.47 5.58 3.06
CA ASN A 469 22.62 4.98 3.75
C ASN A 469 22.45 4.63 5.22
N THR A 470 21.22 4.35 5.65
CA THR A 470 20.91 3.96 7.03
C THR A 470 20.29 2.58 7.04
N GLU A 471 20.81 1.66 7.84
CA GLU A 471 20.16 0.35 8.03
C GLU A 471 18.77 0.53 8.63
N MET A 472 17.77 0.00 7.95
CA MET A 472 16.39 0.08 8.43
C MET A 472 15.46 -0.89 7.71
N ILE A 473 14.29 -1.09 8.29
CA ILE A 473 13.15 -1.71 7.65
C ILE A 473 12.23 -0.59 7.14
N LEU A 474 11.81 -0.69 5.88
CA LEU A 474 10.75 0.14 5.32
C LEU A 474 9.51 -0.71 5.09
N VAL A 475 8.43 -0.46 5.81
CA VAL A 475 7.15 -1.14 5.62
C VAL A 475 6.19 -0.23 4.85
N SER A 476 5.54 -0.78 3.83
CA SER A 476 4.65 -0.01 2.94
C SER A 476 3.46 -0.85 2.51
N ASP A 477 2.28 -0.23 2.50
CA ASP A 477 1.04 -0.84 2.02
C ASP A 477 0.75 -0.39 0.58
N VAL A 478 0.43 -1.34 -0.30
CA VAL A 478 0.02 -1.11 -1.67
C VAL A 478 -1.35 -1.77 -1.93
N ASP A 479 -2.23 -1.09 -2.66
CA ASP A 479 -3.58 -1.57 -2.95
C ASP A 479 -3.70 -2.00 -4.41
N LEU A 480 -3.83 -3.31 -4.63
CA LEU A 480 -3.93 -3.89 -5.98
C LEU A 480 -5.23 -3.52 -6.70
N ASN A 481 -6.29 -3.15 -5.97
CA ASN A 481 -7.51 -2.67 -6.61
C ASN A 481 -7.33 -1.31 -7.27
N LEU A 482 -6.45 -0.46 -6.73
CA LEU A 482 -6.10 0.82 -7.36
C LEU A 482 -5.53 0.62 -8.76
N LEU A 483 -4.73 -0.42 -8.97
CA LEU A 483 -4.22 -0.75 -10.31
C LEU A 483 -5.35 -1.14 -11.25
N ASN A 484 -6.30 -1.96 -10.80
CA ASN A 484 -7.46 -2.36 -11.60
C ASN A 484 -8.34 -1.15 -11.97
N GLU A 485 -8.48 -0.20 -11.04
CA GLU A 485 -9.21 1.04 -11.29
C GLU A 485 -8.46 1.94 -12.27
N LEU A 486 -7.14 2.07 -12.13
CA LEU A 486 -6.28 2.81 -13.05
C LEU A 486 -6.39 2.24 -14.47
N HIS A 487 -6.24 0.93 -14.64
CA HIS A 487 -6.36 0.26 -15.93
C HIS A 487 -7.72 0.48 -16.61
N THR A 488 -8.77 0.73 -15.83
CA THR A 488 -10.14 0.90 -16.34
C THR A 488 -10.51 2.38 -16.54
N TYR A 489 -10.16 3.24 -15.57
CA TYR A 489 -10.69 4.61 -15.45
C TYR A 489 -9.60 5.67 -15.34
N GLY A 490 -8.32 5.31 -15.40
CA GLY A 490 -7.19 6.24 -15.30
C GLY A 490 -7.27 7.38 -16.33
N ALA A 491 -6.67 8.51 -15.98
CA ALA A 491 -6.58 9.67 -16.86
C ALA A 491 -5.77 9.35 -18.13
N VAL A 492 -4.76 8.49 -17.98
CA VAL A 492 -4.00 7.81 -19.05
C VAL A 492 -3.91 6.33 -18.69
N ARG A 493 -3.80 5.47 -19.69
CA ARG A 493 -3.77 3.99 -19.50
C ARG A 493 -2.62 3.42 -20.32
N ASN A 494 -1.43 3.70 -19.84
CA ASN A 494 -0.19 3.46 -20.58
C ASN A 494 -0.03 2.00 -21.03
N LEU A 495 -0.42 1.04 -20.21
CA LEU A 495 -0.35 -0.37 -20.55
C LEU A 495 -1.38 -0.77 -21.63
N ARG A 496 -2.60 -0.22 -21.54
CA ARG A 496 -3.73 -0.54 -22.43
C ARG A 496 -3.67 0.19 -23.76
N ASP A 497 -3.33 1.49 -23.76
CA ASP A 497 -3.47 2.39 -24.91
C ASP A 497 -2.27 2.29 -25.89
N ARG A 498 -1.41 1.29 -25.73
CA ARG A 498 -0.28 1.03 -26.63
C ARG A 498 -0.77 0.67 -28.03
N ARG A 499 -0.05 1.18 -29.02
CA ARG A 499 -0.33 0.94 -30.44
C ARG A 499 0.19 -0.43 -30.89
N LYS A 500 -0.44 -1.53 -30.38
CA LYS A 500 -0.09 -2.92 -30.71
C LYS A 500 -0.29 -3.25 -32.19
N ASP A 501 -0.96 -2.38 -32.94
CA ASP A 501 -1.07 -2.42 -34.37
C ASP A 501 0.19 -1.94 -35.11
N LEU A 502 1.07 -1.18 -34.43
CA LEU A 502 2.31 -0.64 -35.01
C LEU A 502 3.58 -1.35 -34.53
N TYR A 503 3.57 -1.87 -33.32
CA TYR A 503 4.74 -2.53 -32.72
C TYR A 503 4.34 -3.60 -31.72
N GLU A 504 5.23 -4.58 -31.55
CA GLU A 504 5.05 -5.68 -30.63
C GLU A 504 6.38 -6.02 -29.93
N LEU A 505 6.33 -6.36 -28.66
CA LEU A 505 7.44 -6.92 -27.90
C LEU A 505 7.15 -8.39 -27.62
N LYS A 506 8.10 -9.27 -27.99
CA LYS A 506 7.96 -10.71 -27.78
C LYS A 506 9.22 -11.30 -27.19
N GLN A 507 9.05 -12.16 -26.18
CA GLN A 507 10.11 -13.04 -25.73
C GLN A 507 10.40 -14.08 -26.83
N LYS A 508 11.68 -14.26 -27.17
CA LYS A 508 12.09 -15.36 -28.04
C LYS A 508 11.93 -16.69 -27.30
N LYS A 509 11.34 -17.66 -27.96
CA LYS A 509 11.21 -19.03 -27.45
C LYS A 509 12.56 -19.76 -27.51
#